data_df86f6da50d184f90a83f2d109f286ec
#
_entry.id   df86f6da50d184f90a83f2d109f286ec
#
_cell.length_a   1.000
_cell.length_b   1.000
_cell.length_c   1.000
_cell.angle_alpha   90.00
_cell.angle_beta   90.00
_cell.angle_gamma   90.00
#
_symmetry.space_group_name_H-M   'P 1'
#
loop_
_entity.id
_entity.type
_entity.pdbx_description
1 polymer ?
#
loop_
_entity_poly.entity_id
_entity_poly.type
_entity_poly.pdbx_seq_one_letter_code
_entity_poly.pdbx_strand_id
1 'polypeptide(L)'
;MDFGRIEPKNLDAVLFRLPKEPAWNKTVLPGKKGKPGTYLGCAKWGRKEWVGKLYPPKTKKRDFLRQYIQHYNSIELNATHYKIYGATGIGRWNKVAGGKDFKFCPKMYKGITHRGNLKDKGFLTKEFFRGILAFEDHLGPVFIQFSESFGPKRKNEMLAFLKSLPADMLFFVEVRHPEWFRNDSIFKELLSALASMKMGIVITDTAGRRDCCHM
;
A
#
# COMPACT_ATOMS: atom_id res chain seq x y z
N MET A 1 21.35 1.35 -11.33
CA MET A 1 20.44 2.23 -12.09
C MET A 1 20.19 3.45 -11.21
N ASP A 2 20.66 4.63 -11.65
CA ASP A 2 20.52 5.90 -10.93
C ASP A 2 19.14 6.48 -11.18
N PHE A 3 18.15 5.88 -10.58
CA PHE A 3 16.76 6.26 -10.78
C PHE A 3 16.46 7.58 -10.07
N GLY A 4 15.87 8.52 -10.79
CA GLY A 4 15.53 9.84 -10.27
C GLY A 4 16.73 10.78 -10.08
N ARG A 5 17.94 10.38 -10.44
CA ARG A 5 19.09 11.25 -10.41
C ARG A 5 19.10 12.13 -11.66
N ILE A 6 19.02 13.41 -11.45
CA ILE A 6 19.13 14.42 -12.51
C ILE A 6 20.51 15.04 -12.39
N GLU A 7 21.24 15.11 -13.49
CA GLU A 7 22.52 15.84 -13.54
C GLU A 7 22.28 17.32 -13.19
N PRO A 8 23.11 17.94 -12.32
CA PRO A 8 22.91 19.33 -11.89
C PRO A 8 22.67 20.32 -13.03
N LYS A 9 23.35 20.14 -14.17
CA LYS A 9 23.20 20.98 -15.37
C LYS A 9 21.81 20.92 -16.03
N ASN A 10 20.98 19.91 -15.68
CA ASN A 10 19.65 19.70 -16.24
C ASN A 10 18.53 20.07 -15.24
N LEU A 11 18.87 20.55 -14.04
CA LEU A 11 17.88 20.89 -13.02
C LEU A 11 16.95 22.01 -13.46
N ASP A 12 17.46 22.99 -14.20
CA ASP A 12 16.66 24.13 -14.71
C ASP A 12 15.62 23.72 -15.76
N ALA A 13 15.81 22.55 -16.40
CA ALA A 13 14.87 21.99 -17.36
C ALA A 13 13.74 21.20 -16.69
N VAL A 14 13.81 20.98 -15.37
CA VAL A 14 12.78 20.24 -14.64
C VAL A 14 11.63 21.15 -14.27
N LEU A 15 10.47 20.87 -14.83
CA LEU A 15 9.25 21.57 -14.47
C LEU A 15 8.69 20.98 -13.14
N PHE A 16 8.90 21.70 -12.04
CA PHE A 16 8.32 21.35 -10.72
C PHE A 16 6.86 21.78 -10.55
N ARG A 17 6.23 22.28 -11.62
CA ARG A 17 4.80 22.64 -11.58
C ARG A 17 3.97 21.42 -11.92
N LEU A 18 2.98 21.13 -11.10
CA LEU A 18 1.96 20.15 -11.44
C LEU A 18 1.26 20.56 -12.74
N PRO A 19 0.96 19.62 -13.63
CA PRO A 19 0.14 19.88 -14.80
C PRO A 19 -1.24 20.40 -14.37
N LYS A 20 -1.93 21.09 -15.29
CA LYS A 20 -3.32 21.49 -15.04
C LYS A 20 -4.17 20.24 -14.77
N GLU A 21 -4.96 20.32 -13.71
CA GLU A 21 -5.84 19.22 -13.35
C GLU A 21 -6.83 18.92 -14.50
N PRO A 22 -6.91 17.65 -14.95
CA PRO A 22 -7.85 17.29 -16.01
C PRO A 22 -9.30 17.60 -15.61
N ALA A 23 -10.09 18.12 -16.52
CA ALA A 23 -11.48 18.52 -16.24
C ALA A 23 -12.36 17.37 -15.70
N TRP A 24 -12.07 16.13 -16.12
CA TRP A 24 -12.79 14.95 -15.68
C TRP A 24 -12.56 14.61 -14.19
N ASN A 25 -11.50 15.09 -13.55
CA ASN A 25 -11.28 14.90 -12.12
C ASN A 25 -12.45 15.44 -11.29
N LYS A 26 -13.07 16.53 -11.73
CA LYS A 26 -14.26 17.11 -11.07
C LYS A 26 -15.47 16.17 -11.07
N THR A 27 -15.57 15.29 -12.05
CA THR A 27 -16.66 14.30 -12.14
C THR A 27 -16.38 13.05 -11.32
N VAL A 28 -15.11 12.67 -11.19
CA VAL A 28 -14.66 11.47 -10.44
C VAL A 28 -14.56 11.78 -8.93
N LEU A 29 -14.18 13.01 -8.60
CA LEU A 29 -14.07 13.50 -7.22
C LEU A 29 -15.17 14.54 -6.97
N PRO A 30 -16.44 14.15 -6.90
CA PRO A 30 -17.51 15.10 -6.56
C PRO A 30 -17.20 15.67 -5.20
N GLY A 31 -17.03 16.99 -5.15
CA GLY A 31 -16.50 17.74 -4.03
C GLY A 31 -17.16 17.37 -2.69
N LYS A 32 -16.57 16.45 -1.97
CA LYS A 32 -16.89 16.27 -0.56
C LYS A 32 -16.32 17.47 0.18
N LYS A 33 -17.21 18.22 0.81
CA LYS A 33 -16.82 19.28 1.74
C LYS A 33 -16.10 18.64 2.93
N GLY A 34 -14.78 18.68 2.94
CA GLY A 34 -13.94 18.18 4.03
C GLY A 34 -12.46 18.35 3.68
N LYS A 35 -11.64 18.62 4.68
CA LYS A 35 -10.18 18.61 4.47
C LYS A 35 -9.77 17.16 4.15
N PRO A 36 -9.11 16.91 3.01
CA PRO A 36 -8.57 15.57 2.73
C PRO A 36 -7.54 15.20 3.80
N GLY A 37 -7.70 14.03 4.39
CA GLY A 37 -6.69 13.47 5.28
C GLY A 37 -5.52 12.93 4.45
N THR A 38 -4.30 13.35 4.77
CA THR A 38 -3.11 12.79 4.15
C THR A 38 -2.37 11.93 5.15
N TYR A 39 -2.12 10.68 4.76
CA TYR A 39 -1.30 9.75 5.53
C TYR A 39 0.07 9.61 4.88
N LEU A 40 1.11 10.00 5.60
CA LEU A 40 2.50 9.94 5.16
C LEU A 40 3.25 8.90 5.99
N GLY A 41 3.98 8.02 5.32
CA GLY A 41 4.75 6.99 5.99
C GLY A 41 5.83 6.37 5.11
N CYS A 42 6.61 5.50 5.74
CA CYS A 42 7.65 4.72 5.09
C CYS A 42 7.30 3.23 5.13
N ALA A 43 8.09 2.43 4.43
CA ALA A 43 7.92 0.96 4.40
C ALA A 43 8.61 0.24 5.58
N LYS A 44 9.26 0.96 6.48
CA LYS A 44 9.99 0.42 7.65
C LYS A 44 10.13 1.51 8.72
N TRP A 45 10.06 1.11 9.99
CA TRP A 45 10.51 1.92 11.12
C TRP A 45 11.89 1.49 11.64
N GLY A 46 12.33 0.28 11.33
CA GLY A 46 13.54 -0.36 11.89
C GLY A 46 14.85 0.09 11.22
N ARG A 47 15.07 1.41 11.08
CA ARG A 47 16.26 1.98 10.44
C ARG A 47 17.25 2.49 11.48
N LYS A 48 18.41 1.80 11.62
CA LYS A 48 19.48 2.25 12.51
C LYS A 48 20.09 3.57 12.05
N GLU A 49 20.12 3.81 10.75
CA GLU A 49 20.66 5.01 10.11
C GLU A 49 19.88 6.29 10.48
N TRP A 50 18.69 6.12 11.05
CA TRP A 50 17.87 7.24 11.52
C TRP A 50 18.18 7.69 12.94
N VAL A 51 18.95 6.89 13.70
CA VAL A 51 19.40 7.27 15.03
C VAL A 51 20.42 8.41 14.94
N GLY A 52 20.18 9.49 15.66
CA GLY A 52 20.95 10.73 15.60
C GLY A 52 20.55 11.66 14.43
N LYS A 53 19.54 11.26 13.63
CA LYS A 53 18.96 12.08 12.53
C LYS A 53 17.48 12.32 12.77
N LEU A 54 16.65 11.31 12.47
CA LEU A 54 15.21 11.33 12.69
C LEU A 54 14.86 10.88 14.13
N TYR A 55 15.55 9.85 14.61
CA TYR A 55 15.40 9.37 15.97
C TYR A 55 16.45 10.00 16.90
N PRO A 56 16.12 10.30 18.17
CA PRO A 56 17.09 10.82 19.12
C PRO A 56 18.35 9.96 19.21
N PRO A 57 19.51 10.56 19.50
CA PRO A 57 20.75 9.80 19.73
C PRO A 57 20.56 8.71 20.80
N LYS A 58 21.20 7.55 20.59
CA LYS A 58 21.14 6.39 21.49
C LYS A 58 19.77 5.68 21.56
N THR A 59 18.80 6.01 20.70
CA THR A 59 17.50 5.30 20.61
C THR A 59 17.72 3.80 20.40
N LYS A 60 17.13 2.96 21.26
CA LYS A 60 17.22 1.50 21.19
C LYS A 60 16.23 0.95 20.17
N LYS A 61 16.54 -0.19 19.54
CA LYS A 61 15.66 -0.83 18.52
C LYS A 61 14.22 -1.03 18.98
N ARG A 62 14.01 -1.38 20.26
CA ARG A 62 12.67 -1.59 20.83
C ARG A 62 11.81 -0.32 20.83
N ASP A 63 12.44 0.86 20.76
CA ASP A 63 11.78 2.16 20.83
C ASP A 63 11.57 2.78 19.43
N PHE A 64 12.07 2.14 18.36
CA PHE A 64 12.02 2.68 17.00
C PHE A 64 10.60 2.97 16.53
N LEU A 65 9.62 2.06 16.76
CA LEU A 65 8.23 2.31 16.39
C LEU A 65 7.66 3.52 17.13
N ARG A 66 7.95 3.66 18.43
CA ARG A 66 7.51 4.82 19.22
C ARG A 66 8.07 6.13 18.67
N GLN A 67 9.34 6.14 18.25
CA GLN A 67 9.94 7.32 17.62
C GLN A 67 9.35 7.58 16.23
N TYR A 68 9.15 6.53 15.44
CA TYR A 68 8.55 6.62 14.10
C TYR A 68 7.19 7.34 14.11
N ILE A 69 6.32 6.98 15.03
CA ILE A 69 4.97 7.53 15.19
C ILE A 69 4.98 9.03 15.58
N GLN A 70 6.12 9.59 16.04
CA GLN A 70 6.22 11.02 16.28
C GLN A 70 6.40 11.84 14.98
N HIS A 71 6.85 11.20 13.90
CA HIS A 71 7.19 11.86 12.64
C HIS A 71 6.23 11.53 11.51
N TYR A 72 5.57 10.37 11.57
CA TYR A 72 4.69 9.85 10.53
C TYR A 72 3.36 9.43 11.13
N ASN A 73 2.30 9.48 10.30
CA ASN A 73 0.96 9.07 10.70
C ASN A 73 0.49 7.76 10.02
N SER A 74 1.38 7.11 9.25
CA SER A 74 1.10 5.80 8.66
C SER A 74 2.37 4.99 8.41
N ILE A 75 2.19 3.72 8.10
CA ILE A 75 3.26 2.83 7.65
C ILE A 75 2.74 1.78 6.68
N GLU A 76 3.44 1.57 5.56
CA GLU A 76 3.31 0.34 4.78
C GLU A 76 3.97 -0.82 5.53
N LEU A 77 3.16 -1.69 6.11
CA LEU A 77 3.65 -2.74 7.00
C LEU A 77 4.07 -3.99 6.21
N ASN A 78 5.27 -3.95 5.67
CA ASN A 78 5.84 -5.07 4.90
C ASN A 78 6.14 -6.31 5.73
N ALA A 79 6.25 -6.20 7.06
CA ALA A 79 6.49 -7.37 7.91
C ALA A 79 5.41 -8.45 7.72
N THR A 80 4.15 -8.04 7.56
CA THR A 80 3.01 -8.94 7.35
C THR A 80 3.01 -9.64 6.00
N HIS A 81 3.76 -9.12 5.02
CA HIS A 81 3.95 -9.77 3.73
C HIS A 81 4.80 -11.05 3.82
N TYR A 82 5.71 -11.09 4.77
CA TYR A 82 6.64 -12.22 4.93
C TYR A 82 6.19 -13.23 5.98
N LYS A 83 5.31 -12.82 6.90
CA LYS A 83 4.84 -13.67 7.99
C LYS A 83 3.42 -13.26 8.40
N ILE A 84 2.58 -14.25 8.69
CA ILE A 84 1.30 -14.02 9.38
C ILE A 84 1.60 -13.85 10.87
N TYR A 85 1.17 -12.73 11.43
CA TYR A 85 1.28 -12.41 12.85
C TYR A 85 -0.05 -12.69 13.53
N GLY A 86 -0.01 -13.35 14.69
CA GLY A 86 -1.19 -13.50 15.54
C GLY A 86 -1.56 -12.19 16.23
N ALA A 87 -2.78 -12.13 16.74
CA ALA A 87 -3.37 -10.95 17.40
C ALA A 87 -2.48 -10.38 18.52
N THR A 88 -1.85 -11.23 19.34
CA THR A 88 -0.94 -10.80 20.41
C THR A 88 0.25 -10.00 19.89
N GLY A 89 0.83 -10.42 18.76
CA GLY A 89 1.97 -9.73 18.14
C GLY A 89 1.57 -8.37 17.59
N ILE A 90 0.45 -8.33 16.88
CA ILE A 90 -0.13 -7.10 16.32
C ILE A 90 -0.57 -6.14 17.42
N GLY A 91 -1.26 -6.63 18.46
CA GLY A 91 -1.71 -5.82 19.58
C GLY A 91 -0.58 -5.09 20.33
N ARG A 92 0.64 -5.66 20.34
CA ARG A 92 1.82 -4.94 20.87
C ARG A 92 2.15 -3.68 20.06
N TRP A 93 2.07 -3.75 18.73
CA TRP A 93 2.28 -2.58 17.88
C TRP A 93 1.15 -1.58 18.02
N ASN A 94 -0.10 -2.07 18.08
CA ASN A 94 -1.28 -1.25 18.33
C ASN A 94 -1.13 -0.42 19.62
N LYS A 95 -0.74 -1.04 20.72
CA LYS A 95 -0.50 -0.36 22.00
C LYS A 95 0.56 0.74 21.92
N VAL A 96 1.57 0.60 21.07
CA VAL A 96 2.60 1.64 20.88
C VAL A 96 2.03 2.88 20.18
N ALA A 97 1.06 2.71 19.28
CA ALA A 97 0.38 3.82 18.62
C ALA A 97 -0.47 4.62 19.61
N GLY A 98 -1.08 3.96 20.60
CA GLY A 98 -1.84 4.60 21.66
C GLY A 98 -2.99 5.44 21.13
N GLY A 99 -3.16 6.67 21.63
CA GLY A 99 -4.20 7.60 21.16
C GLY A 99 -3.79 8.47 19.96
N LYS A 100 -2.73 8.10 19.21
CA LYS A 100 -2.28 8.86 18.02
C LYS A 100 -3.15 8.52 16.81
N ASP A 101 -3.42 9.51 15.96
CA ASP A 101 -3.98 9.24 14.61
C ASP A 101 -2.89 8.62 13.75
N PHE A 102 -2.77 7.30 13.82
CA PHE A 102 -1.74 6.54 13.12
C PHE A 102 -2.38 5.31 12.46
N LYS A 103 -1.99 5.01 11.22
CA LYS A 103 -2.51 3.86 10.48
C LYS A 103 -1.41 2.87 10.13
N PHE A 104 -1.59 1.63 10.55
CA PHE A 104 -0.85 0.49 10.04
C PHE A 104 -1.53 0.00 8.76
N CYS A 105 -0.83 0.01 7.64
CA CYS A 105 -1.31 -0.48 6.35
C CYS A 105 -0.67 -1.85 6.06
N PRO A 106 -1.28 -2.97 6.49
CA PRO A 106 -0.68 -4.29 6.36
C PRO A 106 -0.59 -4.71 4.90
N LYS A 107 0.56 -5.21 4.48
CA LYS A 107 0.71 -5.84 3.18
C LYS A 107 0.32 -7.31 3.27
N MET A 108 -0.59 -7.75 2.41
CA MET A 108 -1.09 -9.12 2.41
C MET A 108 0.05 -10.14 2.30
N TYR A 109 -0.07 -11.23 3.03
CA TYR A 109 0.94 -12.28 3.08
C TYR A 109 1.22 -12.87 1.71
N LYS A 110 2.51 -12.92 1.32
CA LYS A 110 2.95 -13.41 0.00
C LYS A 110 2.52 -14.86 -0.31
N GLY A 111 2.32 -15.69 0.70
CA GLY A 111 1.79 -17.04 0.53
C GLY A 111 0.37 -17.06 -0.02
N ILE A 112 -0.39 -15.96 0.09
CA ILE A 112 -1.71 -15.79 -0.51
C ILE A 112 -1.56 -15.30 -1.95
N THR A 113 -0.84 -14.20 -2.16
CA THR A 113 -0.87 -13.43 -3.42
C THR A 113 0.19 -13.84 -4.45
N HIS A 114 1.25 -14.55 -4.04
CA HIS A 114 2.41 -14.84 -4.89
C HIS A 114 2.58 -16.32 -5.23
N ARG A 115 1.75 -17.24 -4.71
CA ARG A 115 1.94 -18.68 -4.86
C ARG A 115 0.63 -19.42 -5.08
N GLY A 116 0.60 -20.28 -6.09
CA GLY A 116 -0.53 -21.19 -6.38
C GLY A 116 -1.80 -20.45 -6.79
N ASN A 117 -2.93 -21.12 -6.62
CA ASN A 117 -4.24 -20.57 -6.96
C ASN A 117 -4.86 -19.81 -5.79
N LEU A 118 -5.51 -18.68 -6.07
CA LEU A 118 -6.15 -17.85 -5.04
C LEU A 118 -7.32 -18.55 -4.35
N LYS A 119 -8.05 -19.42 -5.10
CA LYS A 119 -9.18 -20.19 -4.55
C LYS A 119 -8.80 -21.08 -3.37
N ASP A 120 -7.52 -21.50 -3.31
CA ASP A 120 -7.02 -22.42 -2.28
C ASP A 120 -6.46 -21.66 -1.04
N LYS A 121 -6.63 -20.33 -0.98
CA LYS A 121 -6.01 -19.47 0.05
C LYS A 121 -6.94 -19.11 1.20
N GLY A 122 -8.13 -19.66 1.27
CA GLY A 122 -9.13 -19.31 2.28
C GLY A 122 -8.62 -19.39 3.71
N PHE A 123 -7.92 -20.48 4.08
CA PHE A 123 -7.33 -20.64 5.41
C PHE A 123 -6.29 -19.55 5.73
N LEU A 124 -5.32 -19.35 4.82
CA LEU A 124 -4.26 -18.35 5.03
C LEU A 124 -4.83 -16.93 5.10
N THR A 125 -5.84 -16.65 4.27
CA THR A 125 -6.53 -15.35 4.26
C THR A 125 -7.24 -15.11 5.58
N LYS A 126 -7.95 -16.12 6.11
CA LYS A 126 -8.62 -16.04 7.42
C LYS A 126 -7.63 -15.79 8.56
N GLU A 127 -6.52 -16.52 8.60
CA GLU A 127 -5.49 -16.34 9.63
C GLU A 127 -4.80 -14.98 9.53
N PHE A 128 -4.57 -14.48 8.31
CA PHE A 128 -4.04 -13.14 8.10
C PHE A 128 -4.97 -12.06 8.68
N PHE A 129 -6.25 -12.10 8.34
CA PHE A 129 -7.23 -11.14 8.86
C PHE A 129 -7.41 -11.24 10.37
N ARG A 130 -7.48 -12.46 10.91
CA ARG A 130 -7.55 -12.69 12.36
C ARG A 130 -6.42 -11.98 13.12
N GLY A 131 -5.22 -11.93 12.52
CA GLY A 131 -4.10 -11.21 13.11
C GLY A 131 -4.25 -9.70 13.00
N ILE A 132 -4.47 -9.16 11.79
CA ILE A 132 -4.43 -7.71 11.55
C ILE A 132 -5.61 -6.96 12.15
N LEU A 133 -6.74 -7.61 12.39
CA LEU A 133 -7.87 -7.00 13.09
C LEU A 133 -7.52 -6.51 14.51
N ALA A 134 -6.45 -7.04 15.12
CA ALA A 134 -5.95 -6.55 16.40
C ALA A 134 -5.26 -5.16 16.32
N PHE A 135 -5.22 -4.54 15.15
CA PHE A 135 -4.91 -3.11 15.01
C PHE A 135 -6.11 -2.21 15.37
N GLU A 136 -7.32 -2.76 15.42
CA GLU A 136 -8.53 -2.00 15.77
C GLU A 136 -8.63 -0.70 14.96
N ASP A 137 -8.86 0.44 15.61
CA ASP A 137 -8.94 1.75 14.95
C ASP A 137 -7.66 2.20 14.23
N HIS A 138 -6.51 1.59 14.54
CA HIS A 138 -5.27 1.85 13.82
C HIS A 138 -5.11 1.00 12.54
N LEU A 139 -6.06 0.13 12.22
CA LEU A 139 -6.02 -0.59 10.96
C LEU A 139 -6.25 0.38 9.80
N GLY A 140 -5.23 0.53 8.98
CA GLY A 140 -5.30 1.24 7.71
C GLY A 140 -5.67 0.31 6.55
N PRO A 141 -5.65 0.82 5.31
CA PRO A 141 -5.89 0.01 4.12
C PRO A 141 -4.96 -1.19 4.04
N VAL A 142 -5.49 -2.33 3.62
CA VAL A 142 -4.70 -3.53 3.35
C VAL A 142 -4.16 -3.49 1.94
N PHE A 143 -2.84 -3.60 1.80
CA PHE A 143 -2.15 -3.68 0.53
C PHE A 143 -2.21 -5.11 -0.04
N ILE A 144 -2.78 -5.28 -1.22
CA ILE A 144 -2.82 -6.55 -1.94
C ILE A 144 -1.92 -6.44 -3.17
N GLN A 145 -0.68 -6.88 -3.04
CA GLN A 145 0.26 -6.89 -4.15
C GLN A 145 0.29 -8.27 -4.79
N PHE A 146 -0.01 -8.35 -6.08
CA PHE A 146 0.18 -9.55 -6.88
C PHE A 146 1.60 -9.65 -7.44
N SER A 147 2.06 -10.87 -7.68
CA SER A 147 3.39 -11.13 -8.24
C SER A 147 3.50 -10.63 -9.69
N GLU A 148 4.74 -10.47 -10.16
CA GLU A 148 5.03 -10.12 -11.55
C GLU A 148 4.53 -11.18 -12.56
N SER A 149 4.41 -12.42 -12.16
CA SER A 149 3.85 -13.49 -12.98
C SER A 149 2.33 -13.51 -13.03
N PHE A 150 1.65 -12.62 -12.26
CA PHE A 150 0.19 -12.60 -12.18
C PHE A 150 -0.39 -11.65 -13.25
N GLY A 151 -0.50 -12.15 -14.48
CA GLY A 151 -1.00 -11.37 -15.63
C GLY A 151 -2.52 -11.38 -15.80
N PRO A 152 -3.03 -10.63 -16.80
CA PRO A 152 -4.47 -10.50 -17.08
C PRO A 152 -5.20 -11.80 -17.39
N LYS A 153 -4.50 -12.83 -17.84
CA LYS A 153 -5.08 -14.19 -18.06
C LYS A 153 -5.72 -14.75 -16.78
N ARG A 154 -5.26 -14.30 -15.61
CA ARG A 154 -5.80 -14.69 -14.30
C ARG A 154 -6.76 -13.65 -13.70
N LYS A 155 -7.25 -12.69 -14.50
CA LYS A 155 -8.16 -11.62 -14.06
C LYS A 155 -9.36 -12.16 -13.31
N ASN A 156 -10.05 -13.15 -13.86
CA ASN A 156 -11.27 -13.68 -13.25
C ASN A 156 -10.99 -14.33 -11.89
N GLU A 157 -9.88 -15.02 -11.75
CA GLU A 157 -9.45 -15.60 -10.47
C GLU A 157 -9.16 -14.50 -9.43
N MET A 158 -8.48 -13.44 -9.85
CA MET A 158 -8.22 -12.28 -8.98
C MET A 158 -9.53 -11.62 -8.54
N LEU A 159 -10.43 -11.33 -9.46
CA LEU A 159 -11.70 -10.67 -9.14
C LEU A 159 -12.58 -11.53 -8.23
N ALA A 160 -12.62 -12.84 -8.43
CA ALA A 160 -13.33 -13.76 -7.54
C ALA A 160 -12.74 -13.73 -6.11
N PHE A 161 -11.41 -13.74 -6.00
CA PHE A 161 -10.73 -13.62 -4.71
C PHE A 161 -11.05 -12.28 -4.05
N LEU A 162 -10.90 -11.16 -4.76
CA LEU A 162 -11.15 -9.83 -4.21
C LEU A 162 -12.60 -9.68 -3.72
N LYS A 163 -13.59 -10.22 -4.46
CA LYS A 163 -15.00 -10.22 -4.05
C LYS A 163 -15.26 -11.05 -2.78
N SER A 164 -14.40 -12.02 -2.47
CA SER A 164 -14.53 -12.84 -1.25
C SER A 164 -13.99 -12.17 0.01
N LEU A 165 -13.34 -11.01 -0.12
CA LEU A 165 -12.78 -10.27 1.01
C LEU A 165 -13.86 -9.49 1.78
N PRO A 166 -13.65 -9.17 3.06
CA PRO A 166 -14.59 -8.40 3.87
C PRO A 166 -14.91 -7.04 3.24
N ALA A 167 -16.19 -6.73 3.04
CA ALA A 167 -16.62 -5.51 2.36
C ALA A 167 -16.51 -4.23 3.21
N ASP A 168 -16.34 -4.37 4.51
CA ASP A 168 -16.19 -3.31 5.50
C ASP A 168 -14.75 -2.84 5.71
N MET A 169 -13.80 -3.47 5.00
CA MET A 169 -12.38 -3.13 5.06
C MET A 169 -11.93 -2.39 3.80
N LEU A 170 -10.91 -1.54 3.96
CA LEU A 170 -10.29 -0.84 2.84
C LEU A 170 -9.16 -1.67 2.24
N PHE A 171 -9.19 -1.83 0.93
CA PHE A 171 -8.17 -2.55 0.17
C PHE A 171 -7.59 -1.69 -0.95
N PHE A 172 -6.28 -1.82 -1.15
CA PHE A 172 -5.59 -1.25 -2.29
C PHE A 172 -4.83 -2.36 -3.03
N VAL A 173 -5.05 -2.44 -4.33
CA VAL A 173 -4.52 -3.52 -5.18
C VAL A 173 -3.35 -3.01 -6.00
N GLU A 174 -2.25 -3.75 -6.02
CA GLU A 174 -1.09 -3.52 -6.89
C GLU A 174 -0.94 -4.70 -7.85
N VAL A 175 -1.00 -4.42 -9.15
CA VAL A 175 -0.65 -5.37 -10.20
C VAL A 175 0.70 -5.01 -10.79
N ARG A 176 1.51 -6.02 -11.11
CA ARG A 176 2.91 -5.83 -11.53
C ARG A 176 3.24 -6.38 -12.90
N HIS A 177 2.41 -7.25 -13.44
CA HIS A 177 2.64 -7.84 -14.75
C HIS A 177 2.48 -6.78 -15.85
N PRO A 178 3.44 -6.62 -16.76
CA PRO A 178 3.42 -5.55 -17.76
C PRO A 178 2.17 -5.53 -18.65
N GLU A 179 1.58 -6.69 -18.93
CA GLU A 179 0.38 -6.78 -19.78
C GLU A 179 -0.85 -6.07 -19.19
N TRP A 180 -0.90 -5.82 -17.87
CA TRP A 180 -1.97 -5.01 -17.29
C TRP A 180 -2.00 -3.59 -17.84
N PHE A 181 -0.83 -3.07 -18.25
CA PHE A 181 -0.63 -1.68 -18.65
C PHE A 181 -0.44 -1.48 -20.16
N ARG A 182 -0.25 -2.55 -20.92
CA ARG A 182 -0.05 -2.49 -22.38
C ARG A 182 -1.33 -2.28 -23.17
N ASN A 183 -2.48 -2.56 -22.58
CA ASN A 183 -3.78 -2.46 -23.23
C ASN A 183 -4.74 -1.67 -22.35
N ASP A 184 -5.10 -0.48 -22.82
CA ASP A 184 -6.00 0.44 -22.12
C ASP A 184 -7.35 -0.19 -21.76
N SER A 185 -7.88 -1.07 -22.60
CA SER A 185 -9.14 -1.76 -22.32
C SER A 185 -9.02 -2.66 -21.11
N ILE A 186 -7.95 -3.49 -21.05
CA ILE A 186 -7.70 -4.39 -19.92
C ILE A 186 -7.53 -3.60 -18.63
N PHE A 187 -6.79 -2.49 -18.70
CA PHE A 187 -6.55 -1.65 -17.52
C PHE A 187 -7.82 -0.94 -17.07
N LYS A 188 -8.60 -0.37 -17.99
CA LYS A 188 -9.92 0.24 -17.69
C LYS A 188 -10.90 -0.76 -17.09
N GLU A 189 -10.95 -1.99 -17.58
CA GLU A 189 -11.76 -3.05 -16.99
C GLU A 189 -11.34 -3.37 -15.55
N LEU A 190 -10.01 -3.44 -15.30
CA LEU A 190 -9.50 -3.63 -13.95
C LEU A 190 -9.94 -2.50 -13.03
N LEU A 191 -9.73 -1.24 -13.44
CA LEU A 191 -10.10 -0.07 -12.65
C LEU A 191 -11.61 -0.04 -12.36
N SER A 192 -12.44 -0.33 -13.37
CA SER A 192 -13.90 -0.38 -13.22
C SER A 192 -14.32 -1.47 -12.23
N ALA A 193 -13.69 -2.64 -12.30
CA ALA A 193 -13.96 -3.73 -11.37
C ALA A 193 -13.54 -3.39 -9.94
N LEU A 194 -12.38 -2.77 -9.74
CA LEU A 194 -11.94 -2.32 -8.42
C LEU A 194 -12.88 -1.24 -7.86
N ALA A 195 -13.26 -0.27 -8.68
CA ALA A 195 -14.18 0.79 -8.29
C ALA A 195 -15.55 0.22 -7.85
N SER A 196 -16.08 -0.77 -8.58
CA SER A 196 -17.36 -1.42 -8.20
C SER A 196 -17.29 -2.15 -6.86
N MET A 197 -16.10 -2.62 -6.46
CA MET A 197 -15.83 -3.23 -5.16
C MET A 197 -15.38 -2.22 -4.09
N LYS A 198 -15.33 -0.91 -4.41
CA LYS A 198 -14.80 0.15 -3.54
C LYS A 198 -13.35 -0.09 -3.10
N MET A 199 -12.55 -0.70 -3.96
CA MET A 199 -11.13 -0.94 -3.75
C MET A 199 -10.31 0.09 -4.51
N GLY A 200 -9.21 0.57 -3.90
CA GLY A 200 -8.26 1.46 -4.55
C GLY A 200 -7.21 0.70 -5.36
N ILE A 201 -6.53 1.42 -6.25
CA ILE A 201 -5.31 0.94 -6.90
C ILE A 201 -4.08 1.60 -6.28
N VAL A 202 -3.00 0.83 -6.17
CA VAL A 202 -1.69 1.34 -5.73
C VAL A 202 -0.97 1.90 -6.95
N ILE A 203 -0.58 3.16 -6.86
CA ILE A 203 0.28 3.81 -7.85
C ILE A 203 1.72 3.67 -7.35
N THR A 204 2.61 3.15 -8.18
CA THR A 204 4.01 2.98 -7.83
C THR A 204 4.92 3.77 -8.79
N ASP A 205 6.00 4.31 -8.25
CA ASP A 205 7.11 4.87 -9.01
C ASP A 205 8.40 4.18 -8.55
N THR A 206 8.55 2.92 -8.92
CA THR A 206 9.70 2.11 -8.53
C THR A 206 10.63 1.91 -9.72
N ALA A 207 11.93 2.05 -9.50
CA ALA A 207 12.95 1.84 -10.53
C ALA A 207 12.77 0.49 -11.26
N GLY A 208 12.70 0.55 -12.57
CA GLY A 208 12.50 -0.62 -13.43
C GLY A 208 11.08 -1.21 -13.44
N ARG A 209 10.14 -0.58 -12.73
CA ARG A 209 8.74 -0.99 -12.65
C ARG A 209 7.88 0.25 -12.74
N ARG A 210 7.66 0.71 -13.94
CA ARG A 210 6.75 1.83 -14.17
C ARG A 210 5.41 1.28 -14.58
N ASP A 211 4.47 1.47 -13.72
CA ASP A 211 3.07 1.33 -14.04
C ASP A 211 2.68 2.57 -14.82
N CYS A 212 1.89 2.42 -15.83
CA CYS A 212 1.44 3.56 -16.63
C CYS A 212 0.31 4.36 -15.97
N CYS A 213 -0.05 4.04 -14.74
CA CYS A 213 -1.10 4.75 -14.01
C CYS A 213 -0.63 6.04 -13.34
N HIS A 214 0.60 6.45 -13.58
CA HIS A 214 1.11 7.68 -13.00
C HIS A 214 0.58 8.93 -13.67
N MET A 215 0.04 8.84 -14.85
CA MET A 215 -0.51 10.02 -15.56
C MET A 215 -1.45 9.65 -16.69
#